data_539e5c1d4e63320debb087a8ee4be5ee
#
_entry.id   539e5c1d4e63320debb087a8ee4be5ee
#
_cell.length_a   1.000
_cell.length_b   1.000
_cell.length_c   1.000
_cell.angle_alpha   90.00
_cell.angle_beta   90.00
_cell.angle_gamma   90.00
#
_symmetry.space_group_name_H-M   'P 1'
#
loop_
_entity.id
_entity.type
_entity.pdbx_description
1 polymer ?
#
loop_
_entity_poly.entity_id
_entity_poly.type
_entity_poly.pdbx_seq_one_letter_code
_entity_poly.pdbx_strand_id
1 'polypeptide(L)'
;MTSETITAAAAGTWRLGDLTVNRIGFGAMRLTQNGGAFGDGVPSDRGRAIAVLRRAVELGVDHIDTASFYFSPLRSANELINRALAPYPDDLVIVTKVWPGRDPSGRWWWATPEQLRGQVEENLRQLGRDHLDVVNLRVPPGSQTRSIAEHFGALAGLREAGLVRHLGISNATPGHLAEALAIAPVVCVQNPYGIGLRSADHAFLRACGEQGVAFVPFFAIAGTGAEAGAGAADGDEVLAVARAHGATAAQVRLAWTLQQGPHVLAIPGTGNPDHLTDNVAAGALRLSPEELARLGAVPGA
;
A
#
# COMPACT_ATOMS: atom_id res chain seq x y z
N MET A 1 1.13 21.71 -27.76
CA MET A 1 1.32 21.17 -26.39
C MET A 1 1.34 19.68 -26.55
N THR A 2 2.47 19.03 -26.37
CA THR A 2 2.57 17.58 -26.33
C THR A 2 1.83 17.12 -25.07
N SER A 3 0.77 16.35 -25.24
CA SER A 3 0.08 15.68 -24.12
C SER A 3 1.13 14.81 -23.44
N GLU A 4 1.60 15.20 -22.27
CA GLU A 4 2.49 14.34 -21.48
C GLU A 4 1.73 13.04 -21.19
N THR A 5 2.33 11.93 -21.57
CA THR A 5 1.75 10.62 -21.35
C THR A 5 1.70 10.35 -19.85
N ILE A 6 0.50 10.17 -19.29
CA ILE A 6 0.32 9.82 -17.87
C ILE A 6 0.95 8.45 -17.64
N THR A 7 1.95 8.40 -16.75
CA THR A 7 2.64 7.16 -16.38
C THR A 7 3.14 7.20 -14.94
N ALA A 8 3.16 6.05 -14.28
CA ALA A 8 3.68 5.89 -12.92
C ALA A 8 5.18 6.26 -12.80
N ALA A 9 5.94 6.12 -13.90
CA ALA A 9 7.34 6.51 -13.96
C ALA A 9 7.61 7.99 -13.67
N ALA A 10 6.61 8.89 -13.88
CA ALA A 10 6.72 10.31 -13.55
C ALA A 10 6.95 10.58 -12.04
N ALA A 11 6.61 9.63 -11.18
CA ALA A 11 6.88 9.71 -9.75
C ALA A 11 8.35 9.43 -9.37
N GLY A 12 9.16 8.91 -10.30
CA GLY A 12 10.48 8.34 -10.03
C GLY A 12 10.40 6.93 -9.49
N THR A 13 11.55 6.35 -9.16
CA THR A 13 11.67 4.94 -8.71
C THR A 13 12.30 4.82 -7.33
N TRP A 14 12.11 3.66 -6.71
CA TRP A 14 12.79 3.24 -5.49
C TRP A 14 13.10 1.74 -5.53
N ARG A 15 13.97 1.27 -4.64
CA ARG A 15 14.35 -0.15 -4.54
C ARG A 15 13.73 -0.81 -3.31
N LEU A 16 13.05 -1.91 -3.53
CA LEU A 16 12.61 -2.86 -2.49
C LEU A 16 13.56 -4.06 -2.50
N GLY A 17 14.69 -3.95 -1.78
CA GLY A 17 15.79 -4.89 -1.90
C GLY A 17 16.48 -4.77 -3.28
N ASP A 18 16.45 -5.84 -4.08
CA ASP A 18 16.94 -5.85 -5.46
C ASP A 18 15.85 -5.55 -6.52
N LEU A 19 14.58 -5.35 -6.10
CA LEU A 19 13.47 -5.00 -6.97
C LEU A 19 13.36 -3.48 -7.12
N THR A 20 13.39 -2.97 -8.36
CA THR A 20 13.14 -1.56 -8.64
C THR A 20 11.67 -1.37 -8.99
N VAL A 21 11.01 -0.40 -8.34
CA VAL A 21 9.60 -0.09 -8.58
C VAL A 21 9.38 1.41 -8.78
N ASN A 22 8.38 1.78 -9.56
CA ASN A 22 7.88 3.14 -9.65
C ASN A 22 7.27 3.55 -8.30
N ARG A 23 7.37 4.82 -7.91
CA ARG A 23 6.94 5.26 -6.58
C ARG A 23 5.42 5.35 -6.43
N ILE A 24 4.67 5.25 -7.52
CA ILE A 24 3.22 5.03 -7.50
C ILE A 24 2.92 3.59 -7.88
N GLY A 25 2.38 2.85 -6.94
CA GLY A 25 1.81 1.52 -7.11
C GLY A 25 0.28 1.54 -7.05
N PHE A 26 -0.30 0.36 -6.79
CA PHE A 26 -1.74 0.17 -6.71
C PHE A 26 -2.13 -0.63 -5.46
N GLY A 27 -3.11 -0.12 -4.68
CA GLY A 27 -3.68 -0.81 -3.53
C GLY A 27 -4.95 -1.59 -3.91
N ALA A 28 -4.94 -2.91 -3.72
CA ALA A 28 -6.03 -3.79 -4.16
C ALA A 28 -7.21 -3.89 -3.17
N MET A 29 -7.13 -3.29 -1.98
CA MET A 29 -8.15 -3.42 -0.93
C MET A 29 -9.56 -3.04 -1.42
N ARG A 30 -9.68 -2.03 -2.28
CA ARG A 30 -10.96 -1.53 -2.80
C ARG A 30 -11.53 -2.30 -3.99
N LEU A 31 -10.82 -3.31 -4.48
CA LEU A 31 -11.28 -4.09 -5.63
C LEU A 31 -12.38 -5.10 -5.30
N THR A 32 -12.54 -5.47 -4.02
CA THR A 32 -13.43 -6.56 -3.63
C THR A 32 -14.88 -6.13 -3.44
N GLN A 33 -15.08 -4.86 -3.05
CA GLN A 33 -16.42 -4.32 -2.78
C GLN A 33 -16.44 -2.78 -2.79
N ASN A 34 -17.63 -2.22 -2.96
CA ASN A 34 -17.93 -0.81 -2.83
C ASN A 34 -18.40 -0.51 -1.38
N GLY A 35 -18.15 0.70 -0.90
CA GLY A 35 -18.42 1.07 0.50
C GLY A 35 -17.24 0.75 1.41
N GLY A 36 -17.47 0.17 2.58
CA GLY A 36 -16.40 -0.26 3.50
C GLY A 36 -15.48 -1.31 2.89
N ALA A 37 -14.23 -1.33 3.28
CA ALA A 37 -13.27 -2.33 2.79
C ALA A 37 -13.56 -3.72 3.36
N PHE A 38 -14.20 -3.77 4.53
CA PHE A 38 -14.55 -4.99 5.26
C PHE A 38 -16.00 -4.86 5.78
N GLY A 39 -16.77 -5.96 5.78
CA GLY A 39 -18.15 -5.99 6.27
C GLY A 39 -19.20 -5.95 5.16
N ASP A 40 -20.30 -5.22 5.37
CA ASP A 40 -21.53 -5.28 4.57
C ASP A 40 -21.51 -4.47 3.25
N GLY A 41 -20.34 -4.29 2.66
CA GLY A 41 -20.20 -3.62 1.36
C GLY A 41 -20.83 -4.43 0.22
N VAL A 42 -21.27 -3.71 -0.83
CA VAL A 42 -21.75 -4.35 -2.05
C VAL A 42 -20.55 -4.89 -2.85
N PRO A 43 -20.53 -6.19 -3.21
CA PRO A 43 -19.46 -6.74 -4.04
C PRO A 43 -19.24 -5.94 -5.31
N SER A 44 -17.99 -5.70 -5.66
CA SER A 44 -17.63 -4.95 -6.87
C SER A 44 -17.99 -5.72 -8.14
N ASP A 45 -18.15 -4.99 -9.26
CA ASP A 45 -18.21 -5.63 -10.57
C ASP A 45 -16.85 -6.26 -10.91
N ARG A 46 -16.85 -7.56 -11.22
CA ARG A 46 -15.64 -8.33 -11.49
C ARG A 46 -14.93 -7.87 -12.76
N GLY A 47 -15.68 -7.58 -13.80
CA GLY A 47 -15.12 -7.14 -15.08
C GLY A 47 -14.43 -5.80 -14.93
N ARG A 48 -15.05 -4.87 -14.21
CA ARG A 48 -14.49 -3.55 -13.91
C ARG A 48 -13.24 -3.67 -13.05
N ALA A 49 -13.23 -4.50 -12.01
CA ALA A 49 -12.05 -4.70 -11.17
C ALA A 49 -10.85 -5.25 -11.96
N ILE A 50 -11.09 -6.21 -12.88
CA ILE A 50 -10.07 -6.73 -13.80
C ILE A 50 -9.57 -5.64 -14.75
N ALA A 51 -10.48 -4.83 -15.32
CA ALA A 51 -10.11 -3.74 -16.22
C ALA A 51 -9.25 -2.68 -15.52
N VAL A 52 -9.56 -2.34 -14.27
CA VAL A 52 -8.74 -1.41 -13.44
C VAL A 52 -7.33 -1.96 -13.23
N LEU A 53 -7.17 -3.24 -12.89
CA LEU A 53 -5.86 -3.86 -12.72
C LEU A 53 -5.02 -3.85 -14.01
N ARG A 54 -5.61 -4.20 -15.14
CA ARG A 54 -4.94 -4.14 -16.44
C ARG A 54 -4.54 -2.72 -16.80
N ARG A 55 -5.45 -1.78 -16.58
CA ARG A 55 -5.18 -0.36 -16.83
C ARG A 55 -4.08 0.18 -15.92
N ALA A 56 -3.95 -0.28 -14.69
CA ALA A 56 -2.86 0.11 -13.80
C ALA A 56 -1.49 -0.27 -14.42
N VAL A 57 -1.34 -1.51 -14.88
CA VAL A 57 -0.11 -1.97 -15.55
C VAL A 57 0.16 -1.21 -16.84
N GLU A 58 -0.85 -0.94 -17.66
CA GLU A 58 -0.73 -0.11 -18.88
C GLU A 58 -0.25 1.32 -18.58
N LEU A 59 -0.60 1.86 -17.41
CA LEU A 59 -0.12 3.17 -16.93
C LEU A 59 1.26 3.10 -16.27
N GLY A 60 1.94 1.95 -16.32
CA GLY A 60 3.28 1.75 -15.78
C GLY A 60 3.32 1.49 -14.27
N VAL A 61 2.20 1.12 -13.64
CA VAL A 61 2.21 0.59 -12.27
C VAL A 61 2.87 -0.78 -12.30
N ASP A 62 3.96 -0.91 -11.57
CA ASP A 62 4.81 -2.11 -11.51
C ASP A 62 4.89 -2.72 -10.11
N HIS A 63 4.11 -2.19 -9.13
CA HIS A 63 3.91 -2.86 -7.86
C HIS A 63 2.47 -2.75 -7.37
N ILE A 64 1.96 -3.88 -6.85
CA ILE A 64 0.58 -4.00 -6.34
C ILE A 64 0.62 -4.46 -4.89
N ASP A 65 -0.05 -3.69 -4.01
CA ASP A 65 -0.27 -4.04 -2.62
C ASP A 65 -1.59 -4.77 -2.43
N THR A 66 -1.53 -5.96 -1.85
CA THR A 66 -2.69 -6.83 -1.61
C THR A 66 -2.63 -7.49 -0.22
N ALA A 67 -3.57 -8.38 0.07
CA ALA A 67 -3.56 -9.31 1.20
C ALA A 67 -4.59 -10.42 0.97
N SER A 68 -4.32 -11.62 1.49
CA SER A 68 -5.27 -12.74 1.42
C SER A 68 -6.59 -12.44 2.16
N PHE A 69 -6.57 -11.57 3.18
CA PHE A 69 -7.76 -11.12 3.90
C PHE A 69 -8.51 -9.96 3.21
N TYR A 70 -8.08 -9.49 2.03
CA TYR A 70 -8.84 -8.56 1.19
C TYR A 70 -9.85 -9.34 0.36
N PHE A 71 -10.97 -9.67 0.96
CA PHE A 71 -12.06 -10.35 0.27
C PHE A 71 -13.43 -9.89 0.76
N SER A 72 -14.42 -10.03 -0.09
CA SER A 72 -15.85 -10.00 0.18
C SER A 72 -16.43 -11.41 -0.04
N PRO A 73 -17.70 -11.68 0.28
CA PRO A 73 -18.29 -13.00 0.04
C PRO A 73 -18.15 -13.53 -1.39
N LEU A 74 -17.99 -12.65 -2.37
CA LEU A 74 -17.95 -13.01 -3.80
C LEU A 74 -16.64 -12.66 -4.50
N ARG A 75 -15.69 -11.98 -3.84
CA ARG A 75 -14.47 -11.44 -4.48
C ARG A 75 -13.27 -11.57 -3.56
N SER A 76 -12.17 -12.10 -4.06
CA SER A 76 -10.84 -12.05 -3.45
C SER A 76 -9.94 -11.14 -4.28
N ALA A 77 -9.22 -10.22 -3.63
CA ALA A 77 -8.28 -9.32 -4.31
C ALA A 77 -7.16 -10.12 -4.99
N ASN A 78 -6.60 -11.12 -4.32
CA ASN A 78 -5.55 -11.97 -4.87
C ASN A 78 -6.01 -12.73 -6.12
N GLU A 79 -7.21 -13.32 -6.09
CA GLU A 79 -7.77 -14.02 -7.26
C GLU A 79 -8.10 -13.07 -8.42
N LEU A 80 -8.54 -11.84 -8.11
CA LEU A 80 -8.76 -10.81 -9.14
C LEU A 80 -7.44 -10.41 -9.80
N ILE A 81 -6.36 -10.23 -9.01
CA ILE A 81 -5.01 -9.94 -9.51
C ILE A 81 -4.52 -11.08 -10.41
N ASN A 82 -4.59 -12.32 -9.93
CA ASN A 82 -4.23 -13.49 -10.74
C ASN A 82 -5.02 -13.53 -12.06
N ARG A 83 -6.34 -13.39 -12.00
CA ARG A 83 -7.20 -13.45 -13.18
C ARG A 83 -6.97 -12.31 -14.18
N ALA A 84 -6.60 -11.13 -13.68
CA ALA A 84 -6.36 -9.96 -14.52
C ALA A 84 -5.00 -10.02 -15.23
N LEU A 85 -3.94 -10.47 -14.53
CA LEU A 85 -2.56 -10.22 -14.88
C LEU A 85 -1.72 -11.48 -15.16
N ALA A 86 -2.22 -12.68 -14.86
CA ALA A 86 -1.49 -13.90 -15.22
C ALA A 86 -1.58 -14.19 -16.74
N PRO A 87 -0.47 -14.57 -17.44
CA PRO A 87 0.89 -14.61 -16.90
C PRO A 87 1.39 -13.21 -16.53
N TYR A 88 2.01 -13.12 -15.35
CA TYR A 88 2.46 -11.82 -14.82
C TYR A 88 3.60 -11.22 -15.64
N PRO A 89 3.64 -9.87 -15.83
CA PRO A 89 4.86 -9.22 -16.28
C PRO A 89 6.05 -9.54 -15.37
N ASP A 90 7.24 -9.69 -15.95
CA ASP A 90 8.46 -10.09 -15.21
C ASP A 90 8.88 -9.05 -14.16
N ASP A 91 8.56 -7.78 -14.39
CA ASP A 91 8.87 -6.64 -13.54
C ASP A 91 7.76 -6.30 -12.53
N LEU A 92 6.62 -7.01 -12.55
CA LEU A 92 5.52 -6.74 -11.64
C LEU A 92 5.79 -7.33 -10.25
N VAL A 93 5.92 -6.45 -9.26
CA VAL A 93 6.13 -6.77 -7.86
C VAL A 93 4.80 -6.85 -7.11
N ILE A 94 4.54 -7.97 -6.44
CA ILE A 94 3.34 -8.13 -5.60
C ILE A 94 3.75 -8.10 -4.12
N VAL A 95 3.19 -7.12 -3.40
CA VAL A 95 3.38 -6.94 -1.96
C VAL A 95 2.13 -7.44 -1.23
N THR A 96 2.29 -8.41 -0.34
CA THR A 96 1.17 -8.93 0.47
C THR A 96 1.45 -8.86 1.97
N LYS A 97 0.52 -9.36 2.78
CA LYS A 97 0.57 -9.26 4.24
C LYS A 97 0.19 -10.57 4.89
N VAL A 98 0.84 -10.83 6.03
CA VAL A 98 0.54 -11.95 6.93
C VAL A 98 0.39 -11.48 8.37
N TRP A 99 -0.01 -12.33 9.25
CA TRP A 99 -0.36 -12.25 10.66
C TRP A 99 -1.87 -12.07 10.84
N PRO A 100 -2.53 -10.98 10.38
CA PRO A 100 -3.99 -10.99 10.38
C PRO A 100 -4.53 -11.99 9.37
N GLY A 101 -5.62 -12.65 9.75
CA GLY A 101 -6.46 -13.44 8.87
C GLY A 101 -7.93 -13.06 9.07
N ARG A 102 -8.77 -13.36 8.08
CA ARG A 102 -10.22 -13.31 8.17
C ARG A 102 -10.78 -14.66 7.77
N ASP A 103 -11.74 -15.16 8.54
CA ASP A 103 -12.46 -16.38 8.15
C ASP A 103 -13.59 -16.03 7.13
N PRO A 104 -14.22 -17.01 6.49
CA PRO A 104 -15.29 -16.78 5.51
C PRO A 104 -16.49 -15.99 6.06
N SER A 105 -16.69 -15.97 7.39
CA SER A 105 -17.72 -15.15 8.05
C SER A 105 -17.31 -13.68 8.21
N GLY A 106 -16.05 -13.37 7.87
CA GLY A 106 -15.49 -12.02 8.00
C GLY A 106 -14.86 -11.74 9.37
N ARG A 107 -14.83 -12.72 10.28
CA ARG A 107 -14.25 -12.55 11.62
C ARG A 107 -12.72 -12.56 11.54
N TRP A 108 -12.09 -11.59 12.21
CA TRP A 108 -10.63 -11.49 12.30
C TRP A 108 -10.05 -12.52 13.27
N TRP A 109 -8.87 -13.03 12.91
CA TRP A 109 -8.03 -13.86 13.77
C TRP A 109 -6.55 -13.49 13.55
N TRP A 110 -5.70 -13.93 14.47
CA TRP A 110 -4.27 -13.59 14.47
C TRP A 110 -3.47 -14.89 14.46
N ALA A 111 -2.62 -15.06 13.44
CA ALA A 111 -1.79 -16.26 13.29
C ALA A 111 -0.75 -16.35 14.42
N THR A 112 -0.45 -17.56 14.85
CA THR A 112 0.79 -17.84 15.60
C THR A 112 1.98 -17.87 14.63
N PRO A 113 3.25 -17.81 15.11
CA PRO A 113 4.42 -17.93 14.25
C PRO A 113 4.38 -19.15 13.32
N GLU A 114 3.94 -20.30 13.83
CA GLU A 114 3.84 -21.55 13.07
C GLU A 114 2.77 -21.51 11.98
N GLN A 115 1.73 -20.73 12.18
CA GLN A 115 0.62 -20.57 11.21
C GLN A 115 0.96 -19.63 10.06
N LEU A 116 2.03 -18.82 10.16
CA LEU A 116 2.42 -17.89 9.09
C LEU A 116 2.73 -18.61 7.78
N ARG A 117 3.30 -19.83 7.85
CA ARG A 117 3.53 -20.65 6.64
C ARG A 117 2.23 -20.88 5.87
N GLY A 118 1.17 -21.29 6.54
CA GLY A 118 -0.14 -21.52 5.90
C GLY A 118 -0.71 -20.23 5.26
N GLN A 119 -0.50 -19.06 5.88
CA GLN A 119 -0.91 -17.78 5.28
C GLN A 119 -0.08 -17.41 4.04
N VAL A 120 1.24 -17.70 4.02
CA VAL A 120 2.09 -17.52 2.85
C VAL A 120 1.64 -18.45 1.73
N GLU A 121 1.44 -19.74 2.02
CA GLU A 121 0.99 -20.74 1.05
C GLU A 121 -0.40 -20.40 0.47
N GLU A 122 -1.31 -19.85 1.28
CA GLU A 122 -2.61 -19.38 0.79
C GLU A 122 -2.47 -18.18 -0.16
N ASN A 123 -1.58 -17.22 0.13
CA ASN A 123 -1.29 -16.12 -0.81
C ASN A 123 -0.70 -16.66 -2.12
N LEU A 124 0.25 -17.59 -2.05
CA LEU A 124 0.83 -18.25 -3.24
C LEU A 124 -0.22 -18.92 -4.10
N ARG A 125 -1.11 -19.71 -3.46
CA ARG A 125 -2.20 -20.42 -4.12
C ARG A 125 -3.17 -19.44 -4.82
N GLN A 126 -3.61 -18.38 -4.13
CA GLN A 126 -4.56 -17.41 -4.67
C GLN A 126 -3.95 -16.58 -5.80
N LEU A 127 -2.68 -16.19 -5.68
CA LEU A 127 -1.95 -15.43 -6.68
C LEU A 127 -1.44 -16.32 -7.84
N GLY A 128 -1.40 -17.66 -7.66
CA GLY A 128 -0.84 -18.56 -8.66
C GLY A 128 0.66 -18.34 -8.88
N ARG A 129 1.40 -18.10 -7.78
CA ARG A 129 2.85 -17.86 -7.78
C ARG A 129 3.56 -18.95 -6.96
N ASP A 130 4.82 -19.22 -7.27
CA ASP A 130 5.69 -20.15 -6.54
C ASP A 130 6.50 -19.46 -5.43
N HIS A 131 6.67 -18.14 -5.51
CA HIS A 131 7.23 -17.30 -4.45
C HIS A 131 6.50 -15.94 -4.39
N LEU A 132 6.57 -15.26 -3.24
CA LEU A 132 6.06 -13.91 -3.02
C LEU A 132 7.21 -12.90 -3.06
N ASP A 133 7.03 -11.79 -3.77
CA ASP A 133 8.08 -10.78 -3.94
C ASP A 133 8.37 -10.06 -2.62
N VAL A 134 7.32 -9.53 -1.96
CA VAL A 134 7.44 -8.85 -0.66
C VAL A 134 6.29 -9.27 0.25
N VAL A 135 6.60 -9.66 1.49
CA VAL A 135 5.60 -9.98 2.52
C VAL A 135 5.78 -9.07 3.72
N ASN A 136 4.76 -8.31 4.05
CA ASN A 136 4.69 -7.50 5.26
C ASN A 136 4.15 -8.31 6.44
N LEU A 137 4.89 -8.35 7.54
CA LEU A 137 4.35 -8.75 8.83
C LEU A 137 3.49 -7.60 9.38
N ARG A 138 2.14 -7.73 9.33
CA ARG A 138 1.25 -6.67 9.78
C ARG A 138 0.93 -6.80 11.26
N VAL A 139 1.52 -5.91 12.07
CA VAL A 139 1.31 -5.88 13.53
C VAL A 139 -0.16 -5.60 13.85
N PRO A 140 -0.78 -6.43 14.73
CA PRO A 140 -2.17 -6.24 15.14
C PRO A 140 -2.40 -4.89 15.81
N PRO A 141 -3.56 -4.24 15.62
CA PRO A 141 -3.94 -3.06 16.37
C PRO A 141 -3.86 -3.32 17.90
N GLY A 142 -3.31 -2.35 18.64
CA GLY A 142 -3.13 -2.49 20.10
C GLY A 142 -1.94 -3.35 20.53
N SER A 143 -1.10 -3.82 19.59
CA SER A 143 0.09 -4.63 19.87
C SER A 143 1.41 -3.89 19.69
N GLN A 144 1.39 -2.54 19.66
CA GLN A 144 2.56 -1.72 19.36
C GLN A 144 3.68 -1.82 20.41
N THR A 145 3.38 -2.33 21.60
CA THR A 145 4.36 -2.55 22.70
C THR A 145 4.83 -4.01 22.79
N ARG A 146 4.31 -4.91 21.96
CA ARG A 146 4.69 -6.33 21.96
C ARG A 146 5.88 -6.57 21.05
N SER A 147 6.75 -7.51 21.43
CA SER A 147 7.79 -8.00 20.53
C SER A 147 7.18 -8.69 19.31
N ILE A 148 7.82 -8.49 18.15
CA ILE A 148 7.50 -9.17 16.89
C ILE A 148 8.52 -10.26 16.55
N ALA A 149 9.53 -10.49 17.39
CA ALA A 149 10.69 -11.34 17.08
C ALA A 149 10.31 -12.74 16.66
N GLU A 150 9.41 -13.42 17.38
CA GLU A 150 9.00 -14.78 17.04
C GLU A 150 8.30 -14.85 15.69
N HIS A 151 7.34 -13.95 15.43
CA HIS A 151 6.62 -13.90 14.16
C HIS A 151 7.52 -13.48 13.01
N PHE A 152 8.38 -12.47 13.22
CA PHE A 152 9.29 -12.02 12.18
C PHE A 152 10.39 -13.05 11.90
N GLY A 153 10.88 -13.76 12.94
CA GLY A 153 11.80 -14.88 12.80
C GLY A 153 11.21 -16.04 11.98
N ALA A 154 9.95 -16.40 12.26
CA ALA A 154 9.24 -17.40 11.46
C ALA A 154 9.10 -16.98 9.99
N LEU A 155 8.78 -15.69 9.74
CA LEU A 155 8.70 -15.17 8.38
C LEU A 155 10.08 -15.12 7.69
N ALA A 156 11.14 -14.80 8.42
CA ALA A 156 12.52 -14.87 7.91
C ALA A 156 12.91 -16.30 7.49
N GLY A 157 12.51 -17.31 8.25
CA GLY A 157 12.69 -18.72 7.86
C GLY A 157 11.95 -19.10 6.56
N LEU A 158 10.79 -18.49 6.28
CA LEU A 158 10.10 -18.68 4.99
C LEU A 158 10.83 -18.00 3.83
N ARG A 159 11.52 -16.88 4.07
CA ARG A 159 12.42 -16.25 3.11
C ARG A 159 13.62 -17.16 2.80
N GLU A 160 14.25 -17.74 3.80
CA GLU A 160 15.36 -18.70 3.62
C GLU A 160 14.92 -19.94 2.85
N ALA A 161 13.67 -20.38 3.05
CA ALA A 161 13.06 -21.49 2.31
C ALA A 161 12.68 -21.12 0.86
N GLY A 162 12.87 -19.87 0.42
CA GLY A 162 12.58 -19.42 -0.94
C GLY A 162 11.10 -19.13 -1.24
N LEU A 163 10.21 -19.20 -0.25
CA LEU A 163 8.78 -18.89 -0.43
C LEU A 163 8.49 -17.39 -0.46
N VAL A 164 9.39 -16.59 0.11
CA VAL A 164 9.30 -15.12 0.18
C VAL A 164 10.66 -14.55 -0.22
N ARG A 165 10.69 -13.57 -1.11
CA ARG A 165 11.93 -12.93 -1.56
C ARG A 165 12.39 -11.83 -0.60
N HIS A 166 11.49 -10.92 -0.22
CA HIS A 166 11.77 -9.81 0.68
C HIS A 166 10.75 -9.67 1.79
N LEU A 167 11.19 -9.11 2.91
CA LEU A 167 10.40 -8.89 4.11
C LEU A 167 10.13 -7.40 4.34
N GLY A 168 8.92 -7.10 4.79
CA GLY A 168 8.53 -5.78 5.29
C GLY A 168 7.76 -5.91 6.60
N ILE A 169 7.43 -4.77 7.19
CA ILE A 169 6.57 -4.69 8.38
C ILE A 169 5.47 -3.66 8.14
N SER A 170 4.32 -3.85 8.79
CA SER A 170 3.18 -2.92 8.64
C SER A 170 2.52 -2.66 10.00
N ASN A 171 1.96 -1.46 10.16
CA ASN A 171 1.38 -1.00 11.43
C ASN A 171 2.39 -1.09 12.59
N ALA A 172 3.64 -0.77 12.28
CA ALA A 172 4.81 -1.01 13.12
C ALA A 172 5.31 0.29 13.78
N THR A 173 6.11 0.12 14.83
CA THR A 173 6.80 1.21 15.53
C THR A 173 8.29 1.25 15.14
N PRO A 174 9.03 2.32 15.45
CA PRO A 174 10.49 2.34 15.32
C PRO A 174 11.18 1.18 16.06
N GLY A 175 10.65 0.80 17.24
CA GLY A 175 11.14 -0.36 18.01
C GLY A 175 10.97 -1.68 17.24
N HIS A 176 9.83 -1.88 16.57
CA HIS A 176 9.60 -3.05 15.72
C HIS A 176 10.57 -3.08 14.52
N LEU A 177 10.88 -1.92 13.92
CA LEU A 177 11.86 -1.87 12.83
C LEU A 177 13.26 -2.28 13.32
N ALA A 178 13.70 -1.76 14.46
CA ALA A 178 14.99 -2.14 15.04
C ALA A 178 15.05 -3.64 15.37
N GLU A 179 13.99 -4.19 15.95
CA GLU A 179 13.88 -5.62 16.26
C GLU A 179 13.90 -6.50 14.99
N ALA A 180 13.14 -6.12 13.95
CA ALA A 180 13.11 -6.83 12.69
C ALA A 180 14.46 -6.81 11.96
N LEU A 181 15.13 -5.65 11.91
CA LEU A 181 16.45 -5.51 11.28
C LEU A 181 17.53 -6.31 11.99
N ALA A 182 17.40 -6.58 13.30
CA ALA A 182 18.30 -7.48 14.01
C ALA A 182 18.14 -8.96 13.63
N ILE A 183 17.03 -9.33 12.98
CA ILE A 183 16.71 -10.71 12.58
C ILE A 183 16.98 -10.92 11.08
N ALA A 184 16.45 -10.03 10.23
CA ALA A 184 16.63 -10.11 8.79
C ALA A 184 16.45 -8.74 8.11
N PRO A 185 16.94 -8.53 6.86
CA PRO A 185 16.73 -7.29 6.12
C PRO A 185 15.23 -6.97 5.93
N VAL A 186 14.87 -5.70 6.17
CA VAL A 186 13.54 -5.14 5.96
C VAL A 186 13.60 -4.18 4.78
N VAL A 187 12.75 -4.37 3.75
CA VAL A 187 12.74 -3.52 2.56
C VAL A 187 11.70 -2.40 2.63
N CYS A 188 10.65 -2.54 3.44
CA CYS A 188 9.63 -1.51 3.59
C CYS A 188 8.94 -1.53 4.95
N VAL A 189 8.45 -0.34 5.35
CA VAL A 189 7.51 -0.12 6.44
C VAL A 189 6.22 0.43 5.85
N GLN A 190 5.08 -0.20 6.14
CA GLN A 190 3.77 0.22 5.65
C GLN A 190 2.89 0.69 6.81
N ASN A 191 2.73 2.01 6.97
CA ASN A 191 1.99 2.62 8.07
C ASN A 191 0.97 3.66 7.58
N PRO A 192 -0.06 4.04 8.40
CA PRO A 192 -0.95 5.13 8.06
C PRO A 192 -0.17 6.45 7.99
N TYR A 193 -0.29 7.18 6.89
CA TYR A 193 0.35 8.49 6.75
C TYR A 193 -0.30 9.31 5.63
N GLY A 194 -0.41 10.61 5.83
CA GLY A 194 -0.98 11.54 4.86
C GLY A 194 -1.29 12.89 5.51
N ILE A 195 -1.81 13.84 4.74
CA ILE A 195 -2.30 15.11 5.27
C ILE A 195 -3.39 14.81 6.30
N GLY A 196 -3.21 15.29 7.54
CA GLY A 196 -4.13 15.04 8.65
C GLY A 196 -3.88 13.75 9.45
N LEU A 197 -2.96 12.87 9.04
CA LEU A 197 -2.61 11.62 9.75
C LEU A 197 -1.17 11.55 10.28
N ARG A 198 -0.45 12.61 10.31
CA ARG A 198 1.02 12.63 10.20
C ARG A 198 1.84 12.75 11.48
N SER A 199 1.28 13.10 12.61
CA SER A 199 2.08 13.68 13.71
C SER A 199 3.13 12.73 14.33
N ALA A 200 2.77 11.49 14.57
CA ALA A 200 3.67 10.52 15.21
C ALA A 200 4.63 9.84 14.22
N ASP A 201 4.23 9.71 12.95
CA ASP A 201 4.95 8.90 11.97
C ASP A 201 5.96 9.67 11.12
N HIS A 202 5.99 11.03 11.19
CA HIS A 202 6.91 11.80 10.36
C HIS A 202 8.39 11.55 10.70
N ALA A 203 8.73 11.45 11.99
CA ALA A 203 10.08 11.09 12.41
C ALA A 203 10.44 9.65 11.99
N PHE A 204 9.47 8.74 12.08
CA PHE A 204 9.66 7.36 11.67
C PHE A 204 9.84 7.23 10.15
N LEU A 205 9.06 7.98 9.37
CA LEU A 205 9.23 8.05 7.91
C LEU A 205 10.67 8.45 7.56
N ARG A 206 11.20 9.52 8.16
CA ARG A 206 12.59 9.95 7.90
C ARG A 206 13.61 8.90 8.31
N ALA A 207 13.43 8.30 9.49
CA ALA A 207 14.32 7.24 9.98
C ALA A 207 14.33 6.01 9.05
N CYS A 208 13.23 5.68 8.39
CA CYS A 208 13.19 4.64 7.35
C CYS A 208 14.08 5.02 6.17
N GLY A 209 13.97 6.25 5.65
CA GLY A 209 14.78 6.74 4.53
C GLY A 209 16.28 6.74 4.82
N GLU A 210 16.68 7.16 6.03
CA GLU A 210 18.07 7.14 6.49
C GLU A 210 18.66 5.73 6.52
N GLN A 211 17.82 4.70 6.69
CA GLN A 211 18.20 3.29 6.70
C GLN A 211 18.01 2.60 5.34
N GLY A 212 17.62 3.33 4.29
CA GLY A 212 17.37 2.76 2.96
C GLY A 212 16.10 1.90 2.89
N VAL A 213 15.21 2.02 3.87
CA VAL A 213 13.92 1.30 3.96
C VAL A 213 12.83 2.15 3.33
N ALA A 214 12.04 1.60 2.41
CA ALA A 214 10.88 2.29 1.84
C ALA A 214 9.83 2.56 2.93
N PHE A 215 9.19 3.73 2.87
CA PHE A 215 7.98 4.01 3.65
C PHE A 215 6.77 3.99 2.72
N VAL A 216 5.78 3.13 3.02
CA VAL A 216 4.62 2.88 2.16
C VAL A 216 3.34 3.34 2.88
N PRO A 217 2.92 4.59 2.70
CA PRO A 217 1.73 5.13 3.33
C PRO A 217 0.45 4.43 2.87
N PHE A 218 -0.38 4.00 3.82
CA PHE A 218 -1.78 3.72 3.52
C PHE A 218 -2.69 4.84 4.07
N PHE A 219 -3.89 5.00 3.50
CA PHE A 219 -4.84 6.09 3.76
C PHE A 219 -4.37 7.48 3.32
N ALA A 220 -3.36 7.58 2.45
CA ALA A 220 -2.83 8.86 1.99
C ALA A 220 -3.87 9.80 1.35
N ILE A 221 -4.91 9.25 0.70
CA ILE A 221 -6.00 10.02 0.10
C ILE A 221 -7.15 10.27 1.09
N ALA A 222 -7.58 9.23 1.80
CA ALA A 222 -8.87 9.20 2.47
C ALA A 222 -8.81 9.45 3.99
N GLY A 223 -7.62 9.50 4.59
CA GLY A 223 -7.49 9.75 6.03
C GLY A 223 -8.07 8.64 6.91
N THR A 224 -8.37 8.99 8.17
CA THR A 224 -9.04 8.10 9.12
C THR A 224 -10.46 7.75 8.65
N GLY A 225 -10.90 6.51 8.89
CA GLY A 225 -12.22 6.04 8.45
C GLY A 225 -12.25 5.56 6.98
N ALA A 226 -11.14 5.58 6.26
CA ALA A 226 -11.04 5.09 4.88
C ALA A 226 -11.49 3.64 4.74
N GLU A 227 -11.25 2.79 5.73
CA GLU A 227 -11.71 1.40 5.76
C GLU A 227 -13.24 1.30 5.78
N ALA A 228 -13.91 2.23 6.45
CA ALA A 228 -15.37 2.33 6.46
C ALA A 228 -15.96 3.02 5.22
N GLY A 229 -15.11 3.44 4.26
CA GLY A 229 -15.56 4.14 3.06
C GLY A 229 -15.66 5.65 3.21
N ALA A 230 -15.35 6.22 4.39
CA ALA A 230 -15.29 7.66 4.58
C ALA A 230 -14.15 8.27 3.76
N GLY A 231 -14.43 9.33 3.02
CA GLY A 231 -13.41 10.19 2.41
C GLY A 231 -12.88 11.19 3.44
N ALA A 232 -11.66 11.66 3.29
CA ALA A 232 -11.20 12.82 4.02
C ALA A 232 -12.05 14.03 3.61
N ALA A 233 -12.54 14.81 4.57
CA ALA A 233 -13.04 16.13 4.29
C ALA A 233 -11.88 16.94 3.67
N ASP A 234 -12.08 17.48 2.48
CA ASP A 234 -11.08 18.30 1.84
C ASP A 234 -11.06 19.66 2.53
N GLY A 235 -10.00 19.91 3.31
CA GLY A 235 -9.78 21.21 3.94
C GLY A 235 -9.52 22.29 2.90
N ASP A 236 -9.85 23.55 3.26
CA ASP A 236 -9.72 24.71 2.35
C ASP A 236 -8.34 24.81 1.71
N GLU A 237 -7.29 24.46 2.44
CA GLU A 237 -5.90 24.52 1.95
C GLU A 237 -5.65 23.50 0.82
N VAL A 238 -6.12 22.26 0.98
CA VAL A 238 -6.00 21.22 -0.07
C VAL A 238 -6.74 21.65 -1.32
N LEU A 239 -7.96 22.20 -1.17
CA LEU A 239 -8.77 22.69 -2.28
C LEU A 239 -8.15 23.92 -2.96
N ALA A 240 -7.50 24.82 -2.20
CA ALA A 240 -6.81 25.98 -2.76
C ALA A 240 -5.63 25.55 -3.64
N VAL A 241 -4.80 24.63 -3.15
CA VAL A 241 -3.67 24.09 -3.92
C VAL A 241 -4.17 23.31 -5.15
N ALA A 242 -5.22 22.50 -4.99
CA ALA A 242 -5.81 21.76 -6.11
C ALA A 242 -6.27 22.69 -7.24
N ARG A 243 -6.96 23.80 -6.91
CA ARG A 243 -7.36 24.82 -7.90
C ARG A 243 -6.16 25.48 -8.57
N ALA A 244 -5.11 25.81 -7.82
CA ALA A 244 -3.92 26.46 -8.35
C ALA A 244 -3.19 25.60 -9.40
N HIS A 245 -3.24 24.28 -9.23
CA HIS A 245 -2.60 23.32 -10.13
C HIS A 245 -3.55 22.73 -11.19
N GLY A 246 -4.84 23.05 -11.17
CA GLY A 246 -5.83 22.37 -12.02
C GLY A 246 -5.93 20.86 -11.73
N ALA A 247 -5.66 20.47 -10.49
CA ALA A 247 -5.60 19.09 -10.02
C ALA A 247 -6.78 18.76 -9.09
N THR A 248 -6.99 17.48 -8.80
CA THR A 248 -7.95 17.03 -7.79
C THR A 248 -7.33 17.10 -6.40
N ALA A 249 -8.17 17.17 -5.36
CA ALA A 249 -7.72 17.09 -3.98
C ALA A 249 -6.96 15.78 -3.68
N ALA A 250 -7.39 14.66 -4.28
CA ALA A 250 -6.71 13.38 -4.18
C ALA A 250 -5.29 13.42 -4.77
N GLN A 251 -5.12 14.07 -5.93
CA GLN A 251 -3.79 14.26 -6.53
C GLN A 251 -2.87 15.11 -5.66
N VAL A 252 -3.38 16.18 -5.05
CA VAL A 252 -2.60 17.03 -4.13
C VAL A 252 -2.16 16.20 -2.91
N ARG A 253 -3.05 15.41 -2.31
CA ARG A 253 -2.73 14.55 -1.16
C ARG A 253 -1.65 13.52 -1.51
N LEU A 254 -1.75 12.86 -2.66
CA LEU A 254 -0.75 11.92 -3.13
C LEU A 254 0.59 12.58 -3.43
N ALA A 255 0.58 13.71 -4.15
CA ALA A 255 1.79 14.47 -4.48
C ALA A 255 2.51 14.96 -3.23
N TRP A 256 1.77 15.49 -2.24
CA TRP A 256 2.34 15.88 -0.95
C TRP A 256 2.99 14.70 -0.24
N THR A 257 2.31 13.55 -0.20
CA THR A 257 2.82 12.33 0.43
C THR A 257 4.11 11.84 -0.23
N LEU A 258 4.15 11.75 -1.56
CA LEU A 258 5.34 11.35 -2.32
C LEU A 258 6.52 12.29 -2.12
N GLN A 259 6.27 13.58 -1.92
CA GLN A 259 7.32 14.58 -1.76
C GLN A 259 7.87 14.67 -0.32
N GLN A 260 7.43 13.80 0.60
CA GLN A 260 8.04 13.68 1.93
C GLN A 260 9.41 12.95 1.91
N GLY A 261 9.76 12.31 0.80
CA GLY A 261 11.07 11.70 0.61
C GLY A 261 11.13 10.80 -0.63
N PRO A 262 12.33 10.57 -1.18
CA PRO A 262 12.49 9.69 -2.35
C PRO A 262 12.15 8.22 -2.06
N HIS A 263 12.17 7.80 -0.81
CA HIS A 263 11.87 6.46 -0.31
C HIS A 263 10.37 6.23 -0.02
N VAL A 264 9.53 7.25 -0.24
CA VAL A 264 8.08 7.14 -0.01
C VAL A 264 7.40 6.60 -1.26
N LEU A 265 6.64 5.49 -1.09
CA LEU A 265 5.88 4.83 -2.15
C LEU A 265 4.39 4.98 -1.86
N ALA A 266 3.61 5.44 -2.82
CA ALA A 266 2.15 5.55 -2.67
C ALA A 266 1.45 4.34 -3.29
N ILE A 267 0.43 3.82 -2.60
CA ILE A 267 -0.40 2.68 -3.04
C ILE A 267 -1.88 3.05 -3.07
N PRO A 268 -2.29 4.09 -3.83
CA PRO A 268 -3.70 4.47 -3.91
C PRO A 268 -4.52 3.34 -4.52
N GLY A 269 -5.66 3.01 -3.89
CA GLY A 269 -6.58 1.98 -4.34
C GLY A 269 -7.91 2.55 -4.82
N THR A 270 -8.43 2.05 -5.94
CA THR A 270 -9.73 2.43 -6.48
C THR A 270 -10.35 1.31 -7.32
N GLY A 271 -11.67 1.25 -7.37
CA GLY A 271 -12.42 0.44 -8.34
C GLY A 271 -12.88 1.26 -9.56
N ASN A 272 -12.46 2.54 -9.70
CA ASN A 272 -12.83 3.42 -10.81
C ASN A 272 -11.62 3.70 -11.70
N PRO A 273 -11.69 3.39 -13.03
CA PRO A 273 -10.61 3.65 -13.98
C PRO A 273 -10.21 5.13 -14.11
N ASP A 274 -11.14 6.06 -13.97
CA ASP A 274 -10.84 7.50 -14.04
C ASP A 274 -10.03 7.94 -12.82
N HIS A 275 -10.45 7.52 -11.62
CA HIS A 275 -9.69 7.77 -10.39
C HIS A 275 -8.32 7.11 -10.42
N LEU A 276 -8.16 5.97 -11.09
CA LEU A 276 -6.85 5.35 -11.28
C LEU A 276 -5.92 6.25 -12.10
N THR A 277 -6.43 6.78 -13.21
CA THR A 277 -5.69 7.71 -14.07
C THR A 277 -5.26 8.96 -13.29
N ASP A 278 -6.17 9.54 -12.52
CA ASP A 278 -5.88 10.69 -11.65
C ASP A 278 -4.83 10.36 -10.59
N ASN A 279 -4.92 9.20 -9.96
CA ASN A 279 -3.95 8.75 -8.96
C ASN A 279 -2.54 8.60 -9.55
N VAL A 280 -2.44 8.02 -10.75
CA VAL A 280 -1.15 7.88 -11.45
C VAL A 280 -0.60 9.25 -11.86
N ALA A 281 -1.46 10.14 -12.36
CA ALA A 281 -1.07 11.49 -12.76
C ALA A 281 -0.51 12.32 -11.58
N ALA A 282 -0.89 12.03 -10.33
CA ALA A 282 -0.33 12.67 -9.15
C ALA A 282 1.21 12.54 -9.06
N GLY A 283 1.79 11.52 -9.68
CA GLY A 283 3.24 11.33 -9.73
C GLY A 283 4.00 12.43 -10.47
N ALA A 284 3.36 13.10 -11.39
CA ALA A 284 3.92 14.23 -12.13
C ALA A 284 3.72 15.60 -11.42
N LEU A 285 2.77 15.69 -10.47
CA LEU A 285 2.46 16.93 -9.78
C LEU A 285 3.61 17.35 -8.84
N ARG A 286 4.10 18.58 -9.00
CA ARG A 286 5.16 19.14 -8.17
C ARG A 286 4.61 20.32 -7.38
N LEU A 287 4.64 20.18 -6.06
CA LEU A 287 4.24 21.21 -5.10
C LEU A 287 5.44 22.06 -4.74
N SER A 288 5.25 23.37 -4.57
CA SER A 288 6.31 24.26 -4.10
C SER A 288 6.65 23.99 -2.63
N PRO A 289 7.83 24.42 -2.14
CA PRO A 289 8.17 24.32 -0.72
C PRO A 289 7.14 25.00 0.20
N GLU A 290 6.57 26.13 -0.24
CA GLU A 290 5.54 26.86 0.50
C GLU A 290 4.22 26.06 0.58
N GLU A 291 3.81 25.44 -0.52
CA GLU A 291 2.62 24.57 -0.56
C GLU A 291 2.82 23.32 0.31
N LEU A 292 3.99 22.69 0.24
CA LEU A 292 4.33 21.55 1.09
C LEU A 292 4.26 21.93 2.58
N ALA A 293 4.77 23.10 2.96
CA ALA A 293 4.73 23.59 4.33
C ALA A 293 3.30 23.88 4.80
N ARG A 294 2.48 24.58 3.98
CA ARG A 294 1.08 24.89 4.30
C ARG A 294 0.24 23.62 4.45
N LEU A 295 0.33 22.71 3.49
CA LEU A 295 -0.36 21.41 3.56
C LEU A 295 0.14 20.59 4.75
N GLY A 296 1.43 20.68 5.06
CA GLY A 296 2.03 20.10 6.24
C GLY A 296 1.53 20.69 7.55
N ALA A 297 0.99 21.88 7.60
CA ALA A 297 0.42 22.54 8.78
C ALA A 297 -1.08 22.21 9.01
N VAL A 298 -1.77 21.58 8.06
CA VAL A 298 -3.18 21.18 8.21
C VAL A 298 -3.34 20.26 9.43
N PRO A 299 -4.17 20.60 10.43
CA PRO A 299 -4.37 19.77 11.60
C PRO A 299 -4.87 18.36 11.24
N GLY A 300 -4.47 17.38 12.05
CA GLY A 300 -5.09 16.07 12.01
C GLY A 300 -6.53 16.13 12.49
N ALA A 301 -7.40 15.32 11.87
CA ALA A 301 -8.78 15.14 12.33
C ALA A 301 -8.81 14.26 13.60
#